data_ac7ac63c53d74d25fd49feb3cd828846
#
_entry.id   ac7ac63c53d74d25fd49feb3cd828846
#
_cell.length_a   1.000
_cell.length_b   1.000
_cell.length_c   1.000
_cell.angle_alpha   90.00
_cell.angle_beta   90.00
_cell.angle_gamma   90.00
#
_symmetry.space_group_name_H-M   'P 1'
#
loop_
_entity.id
_entity.type
_entity.pdbx_description
1 polymer ?
#
loop_
_entity_poly.entity_id
_entity_poly.type
_entity_poly.pdbx_seq_one_letter_code
_entity_poly.pdbx_strand_id
1 'polypeptide(L)'
;MSLEVTRVTSVDTVTVRPGRPLSGTVRVDGSKNAALPLLAAAASLRRGVRLSRIPASTDVSRMLTLLERCGYRVAHPVTEPAAVVVLPGPRGRELPVLTDAARIRASYYLVPPLLSAFGKAVLPWPGGCQIGDRGMEQHFKVYEAFGDTVLFDDTGYQVNAGSSASLVALSLPFRSRGASIAAILRTVVGGCRLELGNPNLSPETTSVLAALRTAGWQTHASDENITLAPPPDAPASTVSWTVPGDKIEAGTLACAIAATGGTGRIDGVNGSDLRALAQLLDWTGIPVTVATDAVTVHQGQPISGRPLRAIASLAPDGLDADFEPALIALALGLPGTHLFADSINPGRHGNLLPQLAQLGARIDELSPTQCRVTGPQWLTGAPVKATDIRTGSALLVAALTARGTSTVTGLDQLRRGHADLPAKLRSLGADITEVPR
;
A
#
# COMPACT_ATOMS: atom_id res chain seq x y z
N MET A 1 -29.57 14.02 17.17
CA MET A 1 -29.45 12.65 17.72
C MET A 1 -28.04 12.18 17.39
N SER A 2 -27.15 12.29 18.38
CA SER A 2 -25.73 11.94 18.26
C SER A 2 -25.62 10.43 18.08
N LEU A 3 -25.10 9.98 16.94
CA LEU A 3 -24.69 8.59 16.75
C LEU A 3 -23.46 8.38 17.66
N GLU A 4 -23.64 7.64 18.74
CA GLU A 4 -22.54 7.06 19.47
C GLU A 4 -21.75 6.16 18.50
N VAL A 5 -20.63 6.67 18.04
CA VAL A 5 -19.60 5.85 17.43
C VAL A 5 -19.15 4.87 18.50
N THR A 6 -19.62 3.63 18.41
CA THR A 6 -19.16 2.54 19.24
C THR A 6 -17.63 2.57 19.17
N ARG A 7 -16.99 3.01 20.26
CA ARG A 7 -15.55 2.89 20.44
C ARG A 7 -15.24 1.40 20.42
N VAL A 8 -14.88 0.90 19.24
CA VAL A 8 -14.17 -0.37 19.14
C VAL A 8 -12.94 -0.17 20.03
N THR A 9 -12.91 -0.82 21.18
CA THR A 9 -11.73 -0.91 22.01
C THR A 9 -10.64 -1.49 21.15
N SER A 10 -9.71 -0.65 20.71
CA SER A 10 -8.67 -1.07 19.76
C SER A 10 -7.72 -2.00 20.51
N VAL A 11 -7.93 -3.29 20.38
CA VAL A 11 -6.98 -4.30 20.85
C VAL A 11 -5.65 -4.03 20.17
N ASP A 12 -4.63 -3.71 20.98
CA ASP A 12 -3.29 -3.38 20.48
C ASP A 12 -2.35 -4.60 20.48
N THR A 13 -2.82 -5.72 21.02
CA THR A 13 -2.00 -6.90 21.29
C THR A 13 -2.77 -8.17 20.93
N VAL A 14 -2.09 -9.11 20.27
CA VAL A 14 -2.59 -10.48 20.08
C VAL A 14 -1.58 -11.49 20.58
N THR A 15 -2.08 -12.63 21.08
CA THR A 15 -1.29 -13.84 21.25
C THR A 15 -1.49 -14.75 20.05
N VAL A 16 -0.39 -15.35 19.58
CA VAL A 16 -0.36 -16.30 18.46
C VAL A 16 0.25 -17.61 18.95
N ARG A 17 -0.40 -18.72 18.69
CA ARG A 17 0.13 -20.06 18.96
C ARG A 17 0.27 -20.83 17.67
N PRO A 18 1.28 -21.71 17.55
CA PRO A 18 1.36 -22.65 16.43
C PRO A 18 0.12 -23.54 16.45
N GLY A 19 -0.46 -23.72 15.28
CA GLY A 19 -1.69 -24.47 15.12
C GLY A 19 -1.62 -25.50 13.99
N ARG A 20 -2.79 -25.83 13.46
CA ARG A 20 -2.90 -26.64 12.24
C ARG A 20 -2.48 -25.79 11.03
N PRO A 21 -2.08 -26.45 9.91
CA PRO A 21 -1.91 -25.77 8.64
C PRO A 21 -3.13 -24.91 8.30
N LEU A 22 -2.90 -23.68 7.85
CA LEU A 22 -3.98 -22.77 7.47
C LEU A 22 -4.74 -23.32 6.26
N SER A 23 -6.07 -23.25 6.29
CA SER A 23 -6.90 -23.78 5.21
C SER A 23 -8.19 -22.97 5.04
N GLY A 24 -8.78 -23.05 3.84
CA GLY A 24 -10.05 -22.40 3.55
C GLY A 24 -9.96 -21.28 2.54
N THR A 25 -10.97 -20.41 2.55
CA THR A 25 -11.06 -19.25 1.65
C THR A 25 -11.14 -17.97 2.45
N VAL A 26 -10.38 -16.97 2.03
CA VAL A 26 -10.37 -15.63 2.62
C VAL A 26 -10.46 -14.58 1.53
N ARG A 27 -11.13 -13.46 1.79
CA ARG A 27 -11.23 -12.34 0.86
C ARG A 27 -10.41 -11.16 1.37
N VAL A 28 -9.58 -10.58 0.50
CA VAL A 28 -8.84 -9.37 0.83
C VAL A 28 -9.71 -8.12 0.72
N ASP A 29 -9.36 -7.10 1.49
CA ASP A 29 -9.98 -5.78 1.41
C ASP A 29 -9.49 -5.00 0.19
N GLY A 30 -10.03 -3.80 -0.01
CA GLY A 30 -9.46 -2.86 -0.97
C GLY A 30 -8.05 -2.44 -0.56
N SER A 31 -7.18 -2.22 -1.56
CA SER A 31 -5.82 -1.77 -1.34
C SER A 31 -5.78 -0.35 -0.76
N LYS A 32 -5.18 -0.20 0.42
CA LYS A 32 -4.88 1.13 0.97
C LYS A 32 -4.05 1.96 0.00
N ASN A 33 -3.03 1.35 -0.59
CA ASN A 33 -2.09 2.04 -1.47
C ASN A 33 -2.74 2.54 -2.78
N ALA A 34 -3.82 1.88 -3.23
CA ALA A 34 -4.63 2.34 -4.36
C ALA A 34 -5.76 3.30 -3.93
N ALA A 35 -6.36 3.09 -2.75
CA ALA A 35 -7.43 3.96 -2.25
C ALA A 35 -6.96 5.40 -2.06
N LEU A 36 -5.77 5.61 -1.50
CA LEU A 36 -5.24 6.94 -1.20
C LEU A 36 -5.09 7.83 -2.45
N PRO A 37 -4.42 7.39 -3.55
CA PRO A 37 -4.36 8.18 -4.77
C PRO A 37 -5.71 8.26 -5.50
N LEU A 38 -6.58 7.25 -5.43
CA LEU A 38 -7.93 7.32 -6.02
C LEU A 38 -8.80 8.36 -5.32
N LEU A 39 -8.70 8.50 -4.00
CA LEU A 39 -9.37 9.57 -3.25
C LEU A 39 -8.88 10.96 -3.66
N ALA A 40 -7.56 11.11 -3.83
CA ALA A 40 -6.98 12.35 -4.33
C ALA A 40 -7.38 12.65 -5.79
N ALA A 41 -7.46 11.62 -6.64
CA ALA A 41 -7.95 11.74 -8.02
C ALA A 41 -9.43 12.18 -8.05
N ALA A 42 -10.27 11.60 -7.19
CA ALA A 42 -11.67 11.99 -7.05
C ALA A 42 -11.81 13.46 -6.67
N ALA A 43 -11.00 13.91 -5.72
CA ALA A 43 -10.97 15.31 -5.30
C ALA A 43 -10.46 16.23 -6.44
N SER A 44 -9.45 15.81 -7.20
CA SER A 44 -8.86 16.58 -8.31
C SER A 44 -9.82 16.79 -9.46
N LEU A 45 -10.75 15.85 -9.72
CA LEU A 45 -11.76 15.95 -10.78
C LEU A 45 -12.82 17.02 -10.51
N ARG A 46 -12.99 17.46 -9.26
CA ARG A 46 -14.02 18.44 -8.83
C ARG A 46 -15.42 18.10 -9.29
N ARG A 47 -15.79 16.85 -9.23
CA ARG A 47 -17.15 16.35 -9.46
C ARG A 47 -17.47 15.20 -8.51
N GLY A 48 -18.73 14.75 -8.46
CA GLY A 48 -19.10 13.62 -7.63
C GLY A 48 -18.43 12.33 -8.09
N VAL A 49 -17.70 11.66 -7.20
CA VAL A 49 -17.07 10.36 -7.44
C VAL A 49 -17.45 9.42 -6.33
N ARG A 50 -18.02 8.27 -6.70
CA ARG A 50 -18.30 7.16 -5.80
C ARG A 50 -17.16 6.16 -5.86
N LEU A 51 -16.59 5.80 -4.71
CA LEU A 51 -15.60 4.75 -4.59
C LEU A 51 -16.15 3.60 -3.74
N SER A 52 -16.10 2.39 -4.25
CA SER A 52 -16.45 1.16 -3.53
C SER A 52 -15.18 0.40 -3.08
N ARG A 53 -15.33 -0.53 -2.14
CA ARG A 53 -14.25 -1.30 -1.54
C ARG A 53 -13.18 -0.44 -0.87
N ILE A 54 -13.56 0.65 -0.26
CA ILE A 54 -12.69 1.47 0.57
C ILE A 54 -12.27 0.64 1.80
N PRO A 55 -10.97 0.42 2.04
CA PRO A 55 -10.54 -0.34 3.20
C PRO A 55 -10.68 0.48 4.49
N ALA A 56 -11.08 -0.19 5.58
CA ALA A 56 -11.21 0.41 6.91
C ALA A 56 -9.84 0.58 7.59
N SER A 57 -8.83 1.05 6.85
CA SER A 57 -7.49 1.29 7.39
C SER A 57 -7.36 2.71 7.93
N THR A 58 -6.53 2.88 8.97
CA THR A 58 -6.35 4.18 9.62
C THR A 58 -5.81 5.26 8.69
N ASP A 59 -4.92 4.90 7.75
CA ASP A 59 -4.36 5.86 6.80
C ASP A 59 -5.43 6.36 5.82
N VAL A 60 -6.38 5.50 5.42
CA VAL A 60 -7.51 5.90 4.55
C VAL A 60 -8.50 6.78 5.32
N SER A 61 -8.84 6.43 6.55
CA SER A 61 -9.70 7.26 7.39
C SER A 61 -9.11 8.67 7.60
N ARG A 62 -7.80 8.76 7.81
CA ARG A 62 -7.10 10.05 7.90
C ARG A 62 -7.16 10.84 6.59
N MET A 63 -6.99 10.17 5.44
CA MET A 63 -7.10 10.84 4.14
C MET A 63 -8.51 11.41 3.92
N LEU A 64 -9.57 10.68 4.28
CA LEU A 64 -10.95 11.15 4.20
C LEU A 64 -11.15 12.39 5.08
N THR A 65 -10.69 12.36 6.33
CA THR A 65 -10.74 13.52 7.23
C THR A 65 -9.95 14.73 6.67
N LEU A 66 -8.79 14.50 6.07
CA LEU A 66 -8.01 15.57 5.44
C LEU A 66 -8.75 16.18 4.24
N LEU A 67 -9.42 15.37 3.42
CA LEU A 67 -10.26 15.87 2.32
C LEU A 67 -11.42 16.72 2.85
N GLU A 68 -12.08 16.31 3.93
CA GLU A 68 -13.14 17.09 4.56
C GLU A 68 -12.62 18.45 5.06
N ARG A 69 -11.44 18.48 5.68
CA ARG A 69 -10.77 19.74 6.07
C ARG A 69 -10.40 20.62 4.87
N CYS A 70 -10.13 20.02 3.71
CA CYS A 70 -9.93 20.73 2.46
C CYS A 70 -11.23 21.23 1.82
N GLY A 71 -12.38 21.07 2.50
CA GLY A 71 -13.69 21.55 2.06
C GLY A 71 -14.43 20.58 1.14
N TYR A 72 -13.93 19.36 0.89
CA TYR A 72 -14.68 18.32 0.20
C TYR A 72 -15.74 17.72 1.12
N ARG A 73 -16.86 17.29 0.56
CA ARG A 73 -17.88 16.55 1.31
C ARG A 73 -17.66 15.06 1.07
N VAL A 74 -17.47 14.30 2.15
CA VAL A 74 -17.36 12.85 2.13
C VAL A 74 -18.68 12.26 2.67
N ALA A 75 -19.39 11.54 1.84
CA ALA A 75 -20.63 10.87 2.22
C ALA A 75 -20.42 9.35 2.27
N HIS A 76 -20.95 8.72 3.29
CA HIS A 76 -20.93 7.26 3.48
C HIS A 76 -22.31 6.68 3.19
N PRO A 77 -22.51 5.94 2.08
CA PRO A 77 -23.78 5.28 1.79
C PRO A 77 -24.13 4.25 2.87
N VAL A 78 -25.31 4.36 3.45
CA VAL A 78 -25.75 3.47 4.55
C VAL A 78 -25.81 1.99 4.12
N THR A 79 -26.18 1.73 2.88
CA THR A 79 -26.33 0.38 2.33
C THR A 79 -24.99 -0.27 1.93
N GLU A 80 -23.89 0.49 1.89
CA GLU A 80 -22.57 0.03 1.46
C GLU A 80 -21.47 0.61 2.36
N PRO A 81 -21.21 0.01 3.53
CA PRO A 81 -20.26 0.55 4.51
C PRO A 81 -18.81 0.73 3.96
N ALA A 82 -18.43 -0.07 2.97
CA ALA A 82 -17.14 0.02 2.30
C ALA A 82 -17.15 0.96 1.07
N ALA A 83 -18.12 1.85 0.96
CA ALA A 83 -18.17 2.86 -0.10
C ALA A 83 -18.13 4.27 0.48
N VAL A 84 -17.58 5.19 -0.31
CA VAL A 84 -17.61 6.63 -0.04
C VAL A 84 -17.98 7.39 -1.31
N VAL A 85 -18.62 8.55 -1.15
CA VAL A 85 -18.85 9.50 -2.23
C VAL A 85 -18.10 10.79 -1.91
N VAL A 86 -17.12 11.13 -2.74
CA VAL A 86 -16.37 12.38 -2.63
C VAL A 86 -17.07 13.42 -3.53
N LEU A 87 -17.54 14.49 -2.93
CA LEU A 87 -18.18 15.60 -3.62
C LEU A 87 -17.33 16.87 -3.49
N PRO A 88 -17.21 17.66 -4.56
CA PRO A 88 -16.50 18.92 -4.46
C PRO A 88 -17.21 19.88 -3.51
N GLY A 89 -16.44 20.54 -2.67
CA GLY A 89 -16.91 21.66 -1.87
C GLY A 89 -16.82 22.98 -2.64
N PRO A 90 -17.24 24.10 -2.03
CA PRO A 90 -17.00 25.43 -2.56
C PRO A 90 -15.49 25.68 -2.68
N ARG A 91 -15.08 26.51 -3.64
CA ARG A 91 -13.70 26.99 -3.67
C ARG A 91 -13.47 27.85 -2.43
N GLY A 92 -12.49 27.42 -1.60
CA GLY A 92 -12.17 28.12 -0.37
C GLY A 92 -11.39 29.41 -0.64
N ARG A 93 -11.61 30.42 0.23
CA ARG A 93 -10.78 31.64 0.25
C ARG A 93 -9.55 31.46 1.15
N GLU A 94 -9.66 30.63 2.17
CA GLU A 94 -8.61 30.36 3.14
C GLU A 94 -8.11 28.93 3.02
N LEU A 95 -6.79 28.80 2.98
CA LEU A 95 -6.13 27.50 2.93
C LEU A 95 -6.24 26.82 4.31
N PRO A 96 -6.69 25.54 4.38
CA PRO A 96 -6.80 24.87 5.66
C PRO A 96 -5.42 24.55 6.25
N VAL A 97 -5.33 24.59 7.59
CA VAL A 97 -4.14 24.11 8.31
C VAL A 97 -4.24 22.61 8.48
N LEU A 98 -3.31 21.87 7.88
CA LEU A 98 -3.32 20.40 7.78
C LEU A 98 -2.18 19.76 8.57
N THR A 99 -1.99 20.09 9.84
CA THR A 99 -0.92 19.52 10.68
C THR A 99 -0.97 17.99 10.76
N ASP A 100 -2.17 17.40 10.77
CA ASP A 100 -2.36 15.94 10.78
C ASP A 100 -1.90 15.25 9.48
N ALA A 101 -1.65 16.00 8.42
CA ALA A 101 -1.08 15.46 7.18
C ALA A 101 0.32 14.85 7.39
N ALA A 102 1.06 15.32 8.41
CA ALA A 102 2.33 14.71 8.82
C ALA A 102 2.20 13.25 9.30
N ARG A 103 0.99 12.79 9.63
CA ARG A 103 0.79 11.43 10.15
C ARG A 103 0.69 10.35 9.09
N ILE A 104 0.52 10.72 7.82
CA ILE A 104 0.46 9.77 6.70
C ILE A 104 1.40 10.22 5.58
N ARG A 105 2.15 9.26 5.02
CA ARG A 105 3.05 9.57 3.90
C ARG A 105 2.29 10.06 2.67
N ALA A 106 1.14 9.46 2.38
CA ALA A 106 0.33 9.75 1.21
C ALA A 106 -0.32 11.14 1.23
N SER A 107 -0.07 11.97 2.25
CA SER A 107 -0.56 13.36 2.30
C SER A 107 -0.08 14.20 1.13
N TYR A 108 1.05 13.87 0.51
CA TYR A 108 1.51 14.57 -0.69
C TYR A 108 0.55 14.44 -1.89
N TYR A 109 -0.33 13.43 -1.92
CA TYR A 109 -1.39 13.35 -2.93
C TYR A 109 -2.45 14.46 -2.80
N LEU A 110 -2.48 15.18 -1.66
CA LEU A 110 -3.37 16.32 -1.48
C LEU A 110 -2.92 17.58 -2.23
N VAL A 111 -1.67 17.65 -2.71
CA VAL A 111 -1.17 18.84 -3.43
C VAL A 111 -2.07 19.17 -4.64
N PRO A 112 -2.34 18.28 -5.61
CA PRO A 112 -3.21 18.61 -6.74
C PRO A 112 -4.62 19.04 -6.35
N PRO A 113 -5.36 18.35 -5.44
CA PRO A 113 -6.65 18.82 -4.96
C PRO A 113 -6.61 20.23 -4.33
N LEU A 114 -5.57 20.52 -3.53
CA LEU A 114 -5.38 21.83 -2.91
C LEU A 114 -5.10 22.91 -3.96
N LEU A 115 -4.25 22.64 -4.96
CA LEU A 115 -4.03 23.56 -6.08
C LEU A 115 -5.33 23.85 -6.84
N SER A 116 -6.18 22.82 -7.05
CA SER A 116 -7.46 22.98 -7.70
C SER A 116 -8.45 23.83 -6.89
N ALA A 117 -8.42 23.70 -5.56
CA ALA A 117 -9.38 24.39 -4.68
C ALA A 117 -8.93 25.80 -4.27
N PHE A 118 -7.61 26.01 -4.09
CA PHE A 118 -7.05 27.22 -3.48
C PHE A 118 -5.96 27.89 -4.31
N GLY A 119 -5.53 27.30 -5.44
CA GLY A 119 -4.36 27.75 -6.20
C GLY A 119 -3.02 27.56 -5.47
N LYS A 120 -3.05 27.01 -4.27
CA LYS A 120 -1.91 26.85 -3.38
C LYS A 120 -2.08 25.62 -2.49
N ALA A 121 -1.00 24.92 -2.23
CA ALA A 121 -0.93 23.82 -1.25
C ALA A 121 0.16 24.13 -0.22
N VAL A 122 -0.14 23.98 1.08
CA VAL A 122 0.84 24.06 2.18
C VAL A 122 0.68 22.81 3.02
N LEU A 123 1.74 22.02 3.12
CA LEU A 123 1.71 20.72 3.81
C LEU A 123 2.98 20.56 4.66
N PRO A 124 2.87 19.94 5.85
CA PRO A 124 4.05 19.52 6.59
C PRO A 124 4.78 18.41 5.83
N TRP A 125 6.04 18.17 6.19
CA TRP A 125 6.76 17.01 5.66
C TRP A 125 5.97 15.72 5.89
N PRO A 126 5.82 14.87 4.85
CA PRO A 126 5.01 13.66 4.97
C PRO A 126 5.71 12.63 5.86
N GLY A 127 5.08 12.29 6.98
CA GLY A 127 5.53 11.26 7.89
C GLY A 127 5.14 9.84 7.42
N GLY A 128 4.66 9.02 8.33
CA GLY A 128 4.23 7.66 8.04
C GLY A 128 5.20 6.61 8.59
N CYS A 129 5.34 5.44 7.93
CA CYS A 129 6.28 4.40 8.33
C CYS A 129 7.72 4.84 8.06
N GLN A 130 8.56 4.75 9.10
CA GLN A 130 9.99 5.04 8.98
C GLN A 130 10.73 3.79 8.48
N ILE A 131 10.74 3.60 7.17
CA ILE A 131 11.39 2.47 6.48
C ILE A 131 12.50 2.95 5.52
N GLY A 132 13.17 4.05 5.88
CA GLY A 132 14.24 4.68 5.12
C GLY A 132 13.91 6.09 4.65
N ASP A 133 14.95 6.78 4.18
CA ASP A 133 14.80 8.11 3.58
C ASP A 133 14.15 8.00 2.20
N ARG A 134 13.03 8.71 2.03
CA ARG A 134 12.25 8.76 0.80
C ARG A 134 11.93 10.21 0.51
N GLY A 135 12.86 10.88 -0.15
CA GLY A 135 12.78 12.29 -0.49
C GLY A 135 11.55 12.68 -1.33
N MET A 136 11.33 13.97 -1.48
CA MET A 136 10.22 14.57 -2.23
C MET A 136 10.69 15.22 -3.53
N GLU A 137 11.98 15.16 -3.86
CA GLU A 137 12.61 15.89 -4.97
C GLU A 137 11.94 15.58 -6.32
N GLN A 138 11.53 14.32 -6.53
CA GLN A 138 10.86 13.95 -7.77
C GLN A 138 9.44 14.55 -7.88
N HIS A 139 8.75 14.69 -6.75
CA HIS A 139 7.45 15.35 -6.72
C HIS A 139 7.60 16.85 -7.02
N PHE A 140 8.63 17.48 -6.48
CA PHE A 140 8.90 18.89 -6.71
C PHE A 140 9.23 19.16 -8.18
N LYS A 141 10.11 18.36 -8.79
CA LYS A 141 10.40 18.42 -10.22
C LYS A 141 9.15 18.25 -11.11
N VAL A 142 8.22 17.39 -10.69
CA VAL A 142 6.94 17.27 -11.38
C VAL A 142 6.19 18.60 -11.33
N TYR A 143 6.01 19.22 -10.16
CA TYR A 143 5.28 20.48 -10.05
C TYR A 143 5.96 21.61 -10.81
N GLU A 144 7.28 21.71 -10.75
CA GLU A 144 8.08 22.67 -11.52
C GLU A 144 7.89 22.50 -13.03
N ALA A 145 7.81 21.26 -13.53
CA ALA A 145 7.52 20.98 -14.95
C ALA A 145 6.15 21.49 -15.40
N PHE A 146 5.19 21.59 -14.46
CA PHE A 146 3.89 22.22 -14.71
C PHE A 146 3.89 23.74 -14.56
N GLY A 147 5.05 24.37 -14.29
CA GLY A 147 5.19 25.79 -14.06
C GLY A 147 4.82 26.23 -12.63
N ASP A 148 4.62 25.30 -11.71
CA ASP A 148 4.34 25.59 -10.32
C ASP A 148 5.61 26.05 -9.60
N THR A 149 5.47 26.91 -8.59
CA THR A 149 6.57 27.31 -7.71
C THR A 149 6.57 26.49 -6.45
N VAL A 150 7.69 25.85 -6.12
CA VAL A 150 7.88 25.06 -4.91
C VAL A 150 8.77 25.80 -3.92
N LEU A 151 8.30 25.94 -2.69
CA LEU A 151 9.04 26.49 -1.55
C LEU A 151 9.01 25.48 -0.42
N PHE A 152 10.09 25.35 0.34
CA PHE A 152 10.15 24.43 1.47
C PHE A 152 11.10 24.95 2.56
N ASP A 153 10.86 24.52 3.79
CA ASP A 153 11.67 24.79 4.97
C ASP A 153 11.70 23.55 5.87
N ASP A 154 12.21 23.67 7.09
CA ASP A 154 12.30 22.56 8.04
C ASP A 154 10.92 22.02 8.49
N THR A 155 9.86 22.81 8.35
CA THR A 155 8.51 22.46 8.82
C THR A 155 7.65 21.78 7.75
N GLY A 156 7.94 22.04 6.48
CA GLY A 156 7.15 21.50 5.38
C GLY A 156 7.45 22.15 4.04
N TYR A 157 6.46 22.11 3.17
CA TYR A 157 6.61 22.65 1.81
C TYR A 157 5.31 23.30 1.33
N GLN A 158 5.48 24.20 0.39
CA GLN A 158 4.42 24.95 -0.28
C GLN A 158 4.57 24.80 -1.79
N VAL A 159 3.45 24.57 -2.47
CA VAL A 159 3.37 24.60 -3.94
C VAL A 159 2.34 25.66 -4.32
N ASN A 160 2.72 26.60 -5.19
CA ASN A 160 1.81 27.60 -5.75
C ASN A 160 1.56 27.24 -7.21
N ALA A 161 0.29 27.23 -7.61
CA ALA A 161 -0.09 26.92 -8.97
C ALA A 161 0.46 27.96 -9.94
N GLY A 162 1.17 27.50 -10.93
CA GLY A 162 1.57 28.27 -12.10
C GLY A 162 0.66 28.02 -13.30
N SER A 163 0.97 28.68 -14.40
CA SER A 163 0.29 28.46 -15.69
C SER A 163 0.90 27.25 -16.38
N SER A 164 0.17 26.16 -16.46
CA SER A 164 0.62 24.98 -17.21
C SER A 164 0.59 25.23 -18.72
N ALA A 165 1.57 24.73 -19.45
CA ALA A 165 1.50 24.62 -20.90
C ALA A 165 0.34 23.68 -21.31
N SER A 166 -0.12 23.75 -22.57
CA SER A 166 -1.13 22.84 -23.11
C SER A 166 -0.67 21.37 -23.15
N LEU A 167 0.64 21.17 -23.25
CA LEU A 167 1.33 19.88 -23.13
C LEU A 167 2.48 20.01 -22.13
N VAL A 168 2.54 19.12 -21.17
CA VAL A 168 3.67 18.95 -20.25
C VAL A 168 4.37 17.63 -20.57
N ALA A 169 5.65 17.70 -20.89
CA ALA A 169 6.49 16.53 -21.16
C ALA A 169 7.63 16.50 -20.14
N LEU A 170 7.78 15.36 -19.45
CA LEU A 170 8.87 15.15 -18.49
C LEU A 170 9.23 13.67 -18.40
N SER A 171 10.45 13.36 -17.98
CA SER A 171 10.89 12.01 -17.70
C SER A 171 11.42 11.89 -16.27
N LEU A 172 11.04 10.84 -15.57
CA LEU A 172 11.51 10.58 -14.21
C LEU A 172 12.88 9.87 -14.26
N PRO A 173 13.85 10.26 -13.41
CA PRO A 173 15.17 9.61 -13.36
C PRO A 173 15.10 8.16 -12.85
N PHE A 174 14.05 7.82 -12.09
CA PHE A 174 13.72 6.48 -11.70
C PHE A 174 12.18 6.33 -11.57
N ARG A 175 11.68 5.09 -11.59
CA ARG A 175 10.24 4.75 -11.58
C ARG A 175 9.57 5.05 -10.23
N SER A 176 9.42 6.33 -9.89
CA SER A 176 8.77 6.77 -8.66
C SER A 176 7.26 6.67 -8.77
N ARG A 177 6.62 5.82 -7.93
CA ARG A 177 5.15 5.72 -7.84
C ARG A 177 4.51 7.06 -7.46
N GLY A 178 5.05 7.69 -6.42
CA GLY A 178 4.50 8.97 -5.93
C GLY A 178 4.57 10.07 -6.98
N ALA A 179 5.72 10.23 -7.63
CA ALA A 179 5.90 11.26 -8.66
C ALA A 179 5.06 10.98 -9.92
N SER A 180 4.95 9.72 -10.35
CA SER A 180 4.08 9.34 -11.47
C SER A 180 2.61 9.71 -11.20
N ILE A 181 2.11 9.38 -10.02
CA ILE A 181 0.73 9.72 -9.62
C ILE A 181 0.59 11.25 -9.46
N ALA A 182 1.57 11.94 -8.89
CA ALA A 182 1.55 13.40 -8.77
C ALA A 182 1.44 14.09 -10.14
N ALA A 183 2.19 13.62 -11.15
CA ALA A 183 2.12 14.12 -12.53
C ALA A 183 0.72 13.89 -13.13
N ILE A 184 0.17 12.69 -12.98
CA ILE A 184 -1.18 12.35 -13.46
C ILE A 184 -2.23 13.27 -12.81
N LEU A 185 -2.21 13.41 -11.49
CA LEU A 185 -3.19 14.23 -10.76
C LEU A 185 -3.02 15.73 -11.05
N ARG A 186 -1.78 16.21 -11.22
CA ARG A 186 -1.52 17.61 -11.59
C ARG A 186 -2.01 17.91 -13.00
N THR A 187 -1.88 16.94 -13.92
CA THR A 187 -2.47 17.01 -15.27
C THR A 187 -3.98 17.19 -15.22
N VAL A 188 -4.66 16.39 -14.37
CA VAL A 188 -6.12 16.49 -14.17
C VAL A 188 -6.52 17.88 -13.70
N VAL A 189 -5.78 18.44 -12.75
CA VAL A 189 -6.06 19.79 -12.22
C VAL A 189 -5.74 20.89 -13.24
N GLY A 190 -4.69 20.70 -14.04
CA GLY A 190 -4.28 21.67 -15.08
C GLY A 190 -5.15 21.63 -16.34
N GLY A 191 -5.90 20.53 -16.55
CA GLY A 191 -6.68 20.33 -17.78
C GLY A 191 -5.80 20.29 -19.04
N CYS A 192 -4.52 19.95 -18.92
CA CYS A 192 -3.54 19.90 -19.99
C CYS A 192 -3.28 18.45 -20.47
N ARG A 193 -2.38 18.29 -21.42
CA ARG A 193 -1.88 16.98 -21.87
C ARG A 193 -0.59 16.64 -21.12
N LEU A 194 -0.33 15.34 -20.93
CA LEU A 194 0.88 14.83 -20.29
C LEU A 194 1.58 13.79 -21.19
N GLU A 195 2.89 13.90 -21.27
CA GLU A 195 3.80 12.85 -21.74
C GLU A 195 4.83 12.59 -20.62
N LEU A 196 4.66 11.48 -19.92
CA LEU A 196 5.50 11.09 -18.80
C LEU A 196 6.40 9.92 -19.17
N GLY A 197 7.70 10.14 -19.28
CA GLY A 197 8.71 9.12 -19.51
C GLY A 197 9.13 8.42 -18.21
N ASN A 198 9.54 7.14 -18.32
CA ASN A 198 9.99 6.29 -17.24
C ASN A 198 9.02 6.23 -16.03
N PRO A 199 7.70 6.02 -16.25
CA PRO A 199 6.73 6.01 -15.17
C PRO A 199 6.82 4.76 -14.31
N ASN A 200 6.28 4.83 -13.10
CA ASN A 200 5.94 3.63 -12.33
C ASN A 200 4.56 3.11 -12.76
N LEU A 201 4.49 1.84 -13.17
CA LEU A 201 3.26 1.17 -13.61
C LEU A 201 2.71 0.18 -12.58
N SER A 202 2.98 0.41 -11.31
CA SER A 202 2.37 -0.42 -10.25
C SER A 202 0.84 -0.39 -10.33
N PRO A 203 0.14 -1.40 -9.79
CA PRO A 203 -1.31 -1.47 -9.76
C PRO A 203 -1.99 -0.21 -9.23
N GLU A 204 -1.34 0.51 -8.31
CA GLU A 204 -1.82 1.77 -7.78
C GLU A 204 -1.89 2.87 -8.85
N THR A 205 -0.84 2.99 -9.69
CA THR A 205 -0.79 3.96 -10.78
C THR A 205 -1.78 3.59 -11.89
N THR A 206 -1.78 2.32 -12.32
CA THR A 206 -2.68 1.85 -13.38
C THR A 206 -4.14 1.92 -12.97
N SER A 207 -4.47 1.77 -11.68
CA SER A 207 -5.82 1.97 -11.14
C SER A 207 -6.28 3.42 -11.26
N VAL A 208 -5.39 4.39 -11.01
CA VAL A 208 -5.71 5.81 -11.21
C VAL A 208 -5.97 6.10 -12.69
N LEU A 209 -5.15 5.58 -13.60
CA LEU A 209 -5.36 5.74 -15.04
C LEU A 209 -6.68 5.10 -15.50
N ALA A 210 -6.99 3.89 -15.03
CA ALA A 210 -8.25 3.21 -15.34
C ALA A 210 -9.46 4.01 -14.82
N ALA A 211 -9.38 4.54 -13.60
CA ALA A 211 -10.41 5.40 -13.02
C ALA A 211 -10.61 6.69 -13.83
N LEU A 212 -9.54 7.36 -14.23
CA LEU A 212 -9.61 8.55 -15.07
C LEU A 212 -10.18 8.25 -16.44
N ARG A 213 -9.90 7.07 -17.02
CA ARG A 213 -10.51 6.65 -18.31
C ARG A 213 -12.02 6.56 -18.20
N THR A 214 -12.57 5.99 -17.12
CA THR A 214 -14.04 5.99 -16.88
C THR A 214 -14.60 7.40 -16.66
N ALA A 215 -13.74 8.34 -16.29
CA ALA A 215 -14.05 9.76 -16.15
C ALA A 215 -13.93 10.54 -17.46
N GLY A 216 -13.66 9.87 -18.59
CA GLY A 216 -13.57 10.43 -19.93
C GLY A 216 -12.18 10.86 -20.36
N TRP A 217 -11.14 10.73 -19.50
CA TRP A 217 -9.77 11.03 -19.86
C TRP A 217 -9.22 10.00 -20.84
N GLN A 218 -8.50 10.45 -21.87
CA GLN A 218 -7.76 9.57 -22.76
C GLN A 218 -6.45 9.21 -22.07
N THR A 219 -6.22 7.92 -21.81
CA THR A 219 -5.02 7.43 -21.13
C THR A 219 -4.39 6.30 -21.89
N HIS A 220 -3.09 6.36 -22.11
CA HIS A 220 -2.29 5.25 -22.62
C HIS A 220 -1.10 5.06 -21.70
N ALA A 221 -0.69 3.81 -21.48
CA ALA A 221 0.47 3.46 -20.69
C ALA A 221 1.23 2.31 -21.34
N SER A 222 2.54 2.45 -21.40
CA SER A 222 3.52 1.44 -21.78
C SER A 222 4.66 1.42 -20.76
N ASP A 223 5.55 0.47 -20.85
CA ASP A 223 6.71 0.37 -19.93
C ASP A 223 7.59 1.62 -19.94
N GLU A 224 7.58 2.38 -21.00
CA GLU A 224 8.42 3.57 -21.21
C GLU A 224 7.69 4.87 -20.91
N ASN A 225 6.38 4.92 -21.15
CA ASN A 225 5.65 6.18 -21.09
C ASN A 225 4.19 6.04 -20.63
N ILE A 226 3.67 7.11 -20.01
CA ILE A 226 2.25 7.38 -19.84
C ILE A 226 1.90 8.63 -20.65
N THR A 227 0.81 8.57 -21.44
CA THR A 227 0.19 9.74 -22.02
C THR A 227 -1.20 9.95 -21.46
N LEU A 228 -1.55 11.21 -21.21
CA LEU A 228 -2.84 11.60 -20.67
C LEU A 228 -3.35 12.82 -21.43
N ALA A 229 -4.64 12.81 -21.81
CA ALA A 229 -5.28 13.98 -22.41
C ALA A 229 -6.68 14.18 -21.81
N PRO A 230 -7.10 15.45 -21.63
CA PRO A 230 -8.40 15.78 -21.08
C PRO A 230 -9.53 15.30 -22.01
N PRO A 231 -10.72 15.02 -21.45
CA PRO A 231 -11.89 14.71 -22.26
C PRO A 231 -12.25 15.92 -23.14
N PRO A 232 -12.72 15.71 -24.38
CA PRO A 232 -13.17 16.81 -25.26
C PRO A 232 -14.37 17.53 -24.65
N ASP A 233 -15.26 16.80 -23.98
CA ASP A 233 -16.41 17.35 -23.27
C ASP A 233 -16.39 16.89 -21.80
N ALA A 234 -16.73 17.78 -20.88
CA ALA A 234 -16.83 17.41 -19.48
C ALA A 234 -18.04 16.48 -19.28
N PRO A 235 -17.87 15.21 -18.91
CA PRO A 235 -19.00 14.33 -18.67
C PRO A 235 -19.84 14.85 -17.49
N ALA A 236 -21.16 14.92 -17.70
CA ALA A 236 -22.10 15.54 -16.76
C ALA A 236 -22.46 14.66 -15.54
N SER A 237 -22.07 13.38 -15.52
CA SER A 237 -22.53 12.41 -14.52
C SER A 237 -21.50 12.11 -13.43
N THR A 238 -22.00 11.67 -12.26
CA THR A 238 -21.19 11.05 -11.21
C THR A 238 -20.53 9.79 -11.74
N VAL A 239 -19.23 9.63 -11.50
CA VAL A 239 -18.48 8.42 -11.86
C VAL A 239 -18.37 7.47 -10.68
N SER A 240 -18.29 6.17 -10.97
CA SER A 240 -18.10 5.14 -9.96
C SER A 240 -16.80 4.38 -10.21
N TRP A 241 -16.01 4.26 -9.16
CA TRP A 241 -14.73 3.55 -9.17
C TRP A 241 -14.75 2.44 -8.12
N THR A 242 -13.97 1.41 -8.37
CA THR A 242 -13.78 0.32 -7.41
C THR A 242 -12.29 0.27 -7.03
N VAL A 243 -12.00 0.32 -5.73
CA VAL A 243 -10.65 0.13 -5.24
C VAL A 243 -10.24 -1.32 -5.48
N PRO A 244 -9.10 -1.59 -6.15
CA PRO A 244 -8.62 -2.96 -6.37
C PRO A 244 -8.27 -3.63 -5.05
N GLY A 245 -8.26 -4.97 -5.05
CA GLY A 245 -7.88 -5.75 -3.89
C GLY A 245 -6.43 -5.51 -3.44
N ASP A 246 -6.19 -5.62 -2.14
CA ASP A 246 -4.84 -5.40 -1.60
C ASP A 246 -3.94 -6.60 -1.91
N LYS A 247 -3.06 -6.44 -2.91
CA LYS A 247 -2.08 -7.46 -3.28
C LYS A 247 -1.11 -7.79 -2.14
N ILE A 248 -0.79 -6.80 -1.27
CA ILE A 248 0.17 -7.01 -0.20
C ILE A 248 -0.46 -7.79 0.96
N GLU A 249 -1.73 -7.53 1.26
CA GLU A 249 -2.49 -8.38 2.17
C GLU A 249 -2.58 -9.81 1.62
N ALA A 250 -2.89 -9.95 0.32
CA ALA A 250 -2.94 -11.26 -0.34
C ALA A 250 -1.60 -12.00 -0.29
N GLY A 251 -0.50 -11.31 -0.57
CA GLY A 251 0.85 -11.88 -0.49
C GLY A 251 1.25 -12.28 0.93
N THR A 252 0.87 -11.49 1.94
CA THR A 252 1.07 -11.85 3.35
C THR A 252 0.29 -13.11 3.72
N LEU A 253 -0.98 -13.21 3.32
CA LEU A 253 -1.80 -14.40 3.54
C LEU A 253 -1.24 -15.62 2.81
N ALA A 254 -0.76 -15.45 1.56
CA ALA A 254 -0.11 -16.51 0.80
C ALA A 254 1.14 -17.03 1.52
N CYS A 255 1.99 -16.14 2.02
CA CYS A 255 3.16 -16.52 2.81
C CYS A 255 2.77 -17.22 4.13
N ALA A 256 1.71 -16.80 4.81
CA ALA A 256 1.20 -17.44 6.04
C ALA A 256 0.68 -18.85 5.77
N ILE A 257 -0.11 -19.04 4.71
CA ILE A 257 -0.60 -20.36 4.28
C ILE A 257 0.60 -21.27 3.95
N ALA A 258 1.54 -20.77 3.15
CA ALA A 258 2.75 -21.50 2.77
C ALA A 258 3.62 -21.87 3.99
N ALA A 259 3.86 -20.94 4.91
CA ALA A 259 4.69 -21.15 6.10
C ALA A 259 4.14 -22.22 7.03
N THR A 260 2.81 -22.35 7.10
CA THR A 260 2.14 -23.38 7.91
C THR A 260 1.96 -24.72 7.19
N GLY A 261 2.41 -24.84 5.93
CA GLY A 261 2.21 -26.04 5.10
C GLY A 261 0.74 -26.26 4.72
N GLY A 262 -0.04 -25.21 4.62
CA GLY A 262 -1.47 -25.23 4.39
C GLY A 262 -1.89 -25.20 2.91
N THR A 263 -3.21 -25.15 2.71
CA THR A 263 -3.85 -24.91 1.40
C THR A 263 -4.98 -23.91 1.58
N GLY A 264 -4.93 -22.81 0.83
CA GLY A 264 -5.96 -21.78 0.97
C GLY A 264 -6.13 -20.94 -0.28
N ARG A 265 -7.38 -20.46 -0.46
CA ARG A 265 -7.76 -19.56 -1.54
C ARG A 265 -7.93 -18.14 -1.04
N ILE A 266 -7.34 -17.18 -1.76
CA ILE A 266 -7.37 -15.76 -1.46
C ILE A 266 -8.12 -15.06 -2.59
N ASP A 267 -9.35 -14.62 -2.30
CA ASP A 267 -10.25 -13.99 -3.26
C ASP A 267 -10.15 -12.47 -3.25
N GLY A 268 -10.59 -11.87 -4.35
CA GLY A 268 -10.79 -10.42 -4.47
C GLY A 268 -9.51 -9.65 -4.73
N VAL A 269 -8.47 -10.28 -5.23
CA VAL A 269 -7.23 -9.66 -5.68
C VAL A 269 -7.01 -9.98 -7.15
N ASN A 270 -6.50 -9.02 -7.91
CA ASN A 270 -6.05 -9.31 -9.26
C ASN A 270 -4.84 -10.26 -9.20
N GLY A 271 -5.01 -11.49 -9.67
CA GLY A 271 -3.95 -12.49 -9.58
C GLY A 271 -2.68 -12.11 -10.31
N SER A 272 -2.78 -11.34 -11.41
CA SER A 272 -1.58 -10.87 -12.12
C SER A 272 -0.64 -10.03 -11.25
N ASP A 273 -1.17 -9.33 -10.23
CA ASP A 273 -0.38 -8.50 -9.33
C ASP A 273 0.46 -9.34 -8.34
N LEU A 274 0.17 -10.66 -8.23
CA LEU A 274 0.92 -11.60 -7.40
C LEU A 274 1.81 -12.56 -8.21
N ARG A 275 1.91 -12.38 -9.53
CA ARG A 275 2.63 -13.34 -10.39
C ARG A 275 4.08 -13.53 -9.97
N ALA A 276 4.83 -12.45 -9.68
CA ALA A 276 6.21 -12.56 -9.22
C ALA A 276 6.34 -13.32 -7.90
N LEU A 277 5.43 -13.08 -6.94
CA LEU A 277 5.38 -13.82 -5.69
C LEU A 277 5.03 -15.30 -5.93
N ALA A 278 4.02 -15.58 -6.76
CA ALA A 278 3.60 -16.94 -7.10
C ALA A 278 4.75 -17.76 -7.71
N GLN A 279 5.49 -17.16 -8.65
CA GLN A 279 6.66 -17.79 -9.25
C GLN A 279 7.77 -18.11 -8.23
N LEU A 280 8.00 -17.23 -7.26
CA LEU A 280 8.96 -17.50 -6.18
C LEU A 280 8.52 -18.65 -5.28
N LEU A 281 7.23 -18.75 -4.94
CA LEU A 281 6.68 -19.84 -4.14
C LEU A 281 6.75 -21.17 -4.92
N ASP A 282 6.29 -21.19 -6.17
CA ASP A 282 6.39 -22.36 -7.05
C ASP A 282 7.83 -22.87 -7.20
N TRP A 283 8.78 -21.93 -7.35
CA TRP A 283 10.20 -22.28 -7.41
C TRP A 283 10.67 -23.04 -6.17
N THR A 284 10.19 -22.68 -4.99
CA THR A 284 10.55 -23.37 -3.75
C THR A 284 9.87 -24.71 -3.55
N GLY A 285 8.94 -25.09 -4.41
CA GLY A 285 8.12 -26.31 -4.29
C GLY A 285 6.79 -26.12 -3.57
N ILE A 286 6.32 -24.88 -3.44
CA ILE A 286 5.01 -24.52 -2.89
C ILE A 286 4.13 -24.07 -4.06
N PRO A 287 3.24 -24.94 -4.61
CA PRO A 287 2.49 -24.63 -5.82
C PRO A 287 1.47 -23.52 -5.59
N VAL A 288 1.37 -22.60 -6.56
CA VAL A 288 0.42 -21.48 -6.52
C VAL A 288 -0.36 -21.40 -7.82
N THR A 289 -1.68 -21.43 -7.74
CA THR A 289 -2.56 -21.19 -8.87
C THR A 289 -3.00 -19.74 -8.89
N VAL A 290 -2.72 -19.04 -9.99
CA VAL A 290 -3.12 -17.65 -10.21
C VAL A 290 -4.33 -17.60 -11.13
N ALA A 291 -5.46 -17.10 -10.61
CA ALA A 291 -6.68 -16.82 -11.38
C ALA A 291 -6.85 -15.30 -11.58
N THR A 292 -7.86 -14.89 -12.33
CA THR A 292 -8.09 -13.46 -12.64
C THR A 292 -8.34 -12.63 -11.36
N ASP A 293 -9.14 -13.15 -10.43
CA ASP A 293 -9.60 -12.44 -9.22
C ASP A 293 -9.23 -13.14 -7.91
N ALA A 294 -8.34 -14.14 -7.97
CA ALA A 294 -7.93 -14.94 -6.84
C ALA A 294 -6.56 -15.58 -7.03
N VAL A 295 -5.97 -15.96 -5.90
CA VAL A 295 -4.77 -16.80 -5.83
C VAL A 295 -5.02 -17.95 -4.88
N THR A 296 -4.58 -19.17 -5.25
CA THR A 296 -4.66 -20.36 -4.38
C THR A 296 -3.27 -20.87 -4.11
N VAL A 297 -2.89 -20.93 -2.84
CA VAL A 297 -1.67 -21.61 -2.39
C VAL A 297 -2.03 -23.05 -2.08
N HIS A 298 -1.29 -24.00 -2.60
CA HIS A 298 -1.47 -25.41 -2.35
C HIS A 298 -0.40 -25.94 -1.38
N GLN A 299 -0.75 -26.98 -0.65
CA GLN A 299 0.24 -27.69 0.14
C GLN A 299 1.37 -28.18 -0.77
N GLY A 300 2.59 -27.83 -0.43
CA GLY A 300 3.78 -28.21 -1.19
C GLY A 300 4.83 -28.86 -0.31
N GLN A 301 5.87 -29.39 -0.96
CA GLN A 301 7.05 -29.91 -0.29
C GLN A 301 8.23 -29.00 -0.68
N PRO A 302 8.75 -28.18 0.23
CA PRO A 302 9.90 -27.33 -0.07
C PRO A 302 11.08 -28.14 -0.59
N ILE A 303 11.63 -27.72 -1.73
CA ILE A 303 12.69 -28.44 -2.44
C ILE A 303 14.06 -27.90 -1.98
N SER A 304 14.88 -28.77 -1.41
CA SER A 304 16.25 -28.45 -1.10
C SER A 304 17.02 -28.10 -2.39
N GLY A 305 17.78 -26.98 -2.37
CA GLY A 305 18.49 -26.49 -3.55
C GLY A 305 17.70 -25.50 -4.42
N ARG A 306 16.47 -25.17 -4.04
CA ARG A 306 15.69 -24.09 -4.68
C ARG A 306 15.44 -22.92 -3.70
N PRO A 307 16.48 -22.16 -3.35
CA PRO A 307 16.34 -21.05 -2.39
C PRO A 307 15.59 -19.88 -3.00
N LEU A 308 14.92 -19.08 -2.15
CA LEU A 308 14.37 -17.79 -2.53
C LEU A 308 15.51 -16.81 -2.88
N ARG A 309 15.30 -16.08 -3.97
CA ARG A 309 16.09 -14.91 -4.35
C ARG A 309 15.12 -13.77 -4.59
N ALA A 310 14.74 -13.09 -3.52
CA ALA A 310 13.74 -12.03 -3.55
C ALA A 310 14.44 -10.68 -3.64
N ILE A 311 14.48 -10.13 -4.84
CA ILE A 311 15.06 -8.82 -5.13
C ILE A 311 13.92 -7.88 -5.49
N ALA A 312 13.69 -6.87 -4.65
CA ALA A 312 12.67 -5.85 -4.89
C ALA A 312 12.99 -5.06 -6.17
N SER A 313 11.97 -4.82 -7.00
CA SER A 313 12.12 -4.14 -8.27
C SER A 313 10.95 -3.21 -8.56
N LEU A 314 11.27 -2.06 -9.16
CA LEU A 314 10.27 -1.10 -9.67
C LEU A 314 9.85 -1.38 -11.13
N ALA A 315 10.39 -2.44 -11.75
CA ALA A 315 9.95 -2.88 -13.07
C ALA A 315 8.49 -3.37 -13.03
N PRO A 316 7.74 -3.31 -14.15
CA PRO A 316 6.32 -3.67 -14.18
C PRO A 316 6.00 -5.07 -13.66
N ASP A 317 6.83 -6.07 -14.03
CA ASP A 317 6.68 -7.46 -13.56
C ASP A 317 7.62 -7.80 -12.39
N GLY A 318 8.20 -6.77 -11.75
CA GLY A 318 9.12 -6.93 -10.64
C GLY A 318 8.43 -7.33 -9.33
N LEU A 319 9.20 -7.91 -8.42
CA LEU A 319 8.74 -8.20 -7.08
C LEU A 319 8.53 -6.90 -6.30
N ASP A 320 7.29 -6.66 -5.85
CA ASP A 320 7.02 -5.51 -4.98
C ASP A 320 7.80 -5.64 -3.66
N ALA A 321 8.52 -4.59 -3.30
CA ALA A 321 9.31 -4.53 -2.07
C ALA A 321 8.51 -4.86 -0.80
N ASP A 322 7.21 -4.60 -0.83
CA ASP A 322 6.33 -4.86 0.32
C ASP A 322 6.04 -6.35 0.57
N PHE A 323 6.40 -7.26 -0.36
CA PHE A 323 6.35 -8.72 -0.13
C PHE A 323 7.56 -9.25 0.64
N GLU A 324 8.71 -8.57 0.57
CA GLU A 324 9.96 -9.05 1.12
C GLU A 324 9.86 -9.45 2.61
N PRO A 325 9.27 -8.66 3.52
CA PRO A 325 9.19 -9.01 4.93
C PRO A 325 8.46 -10.34 5.21
N ALA A 326 7.35 -10.58 4.52
CA ALA A 326 6.61 -11.84 4.66
C ALA A 326 7.38 -13.03 4.05
N LEU A 327 8.12 -12.80 2.96
CA LEU A 327 9.00 -13.82 2.37
C LEU A 327 10.20 -14.14 3.26
N ILE A 328 10.78 -13.14 3.96
CA ILE A 328 11.82 -13.38 4.96
C ILE A 328 11.28 -14.27 6.08
N ALA A 329 10.11 -13.97 6.60
CA ALA A 329 9.46 -14.79 7.64
C ALA A 329 9.20 -16.24 7.16
N LEU A 330 8.71 -16.42 5.92
CA LEU A 330 8.54 -17.72 5.30
C LEU A 330 9.86 -18.47 5.15
N ALA A 331 10.92 -17.80 4.70
CA ALA A 331 12.23 -18.40 4.46
C ALA A 331 12.88 -19.00 5.70
N LEU A 332 12.51 -18.52 6.89
CA LEU A 332 12.98 -19.11 8.16
C LEU A 332 12.58 -20.59 8.29
N GLY A 333 11.47 -21.01 7.68
CA GLY A 333 11.00 -22.40 7.69
C GLY A 333 11.44 -23.23 6.46
N LEU A 334 12.01 -22.60 5.43
CA LEU A 334 12.37 -23.28 4.17
C LEU A 334 13.82 -23.81 4.21
N PRO A 335 14.11 -24.96 3.59
CA PRO A 335 15.48 -25.49 3.51
C PRO A 335 16.32 -24.68 2.52
N GLY A 336 17.57 -24.37 2.89
CA GLY A 336 18.56 -23.72 2.02
C GLY A 336 18.95 -22.33 2.47
N THR A 337 19.74 -21.64 1.63
CA THR A 337 20.24 -20.28 1.88
C THR A 337 19.57 -19.29 0.95
N HIS A 338 18.69 -18.48 1.51
CA HIS A 338 17.83 -17.51 0.81
C HIS A 338 18.47 -16.11 0.85
N LEU A 339 18.31 -15.34 -0.23
CA LEU A 339 18.84 -13.98 -0.36
C LEU A 339 17.72 -13.00 -0.61
N PHE A 340 17.76 -11.88 0.08
CA PHE A 340 16.80 -10.79 0.03
C PHE A 340 17.49 -9.46 -0.23
N ALA A 341 16.90 -8.61 -1.07
CA ALA A 341 17.43 -7.28 -1.35
C ALA A 341 16.27 -6.29 -1.57
N ASP A 342 16.25 -5.20 -0.78
CA ASP A 342 15.32 -4.07 -0.92
C ASP A 342 16.10 -2.74 -0.91
N SER A 343 16.50 -2.28 -2.08
CA SER A 343 17.10 -0.95 -2.25
C SER A 343 16.06 0.17 -2.34
N ILE A 344 14.77 -0.18 -2.41
CA ILE A 344 13.65 0.78 -2.50
C ILE A 344 13.33 1.35 -1.13
N ASN A 345 13.48 0.54 -0.06
CA ASN A 345 13.22 0.93 1.32
C ASN A 345 14.41 0.55 2.23
N PRO A 346 15.53 1.27 2.14
CA PRO A 346 16.80 0.85 2.75
C PRO A 346 16.81 0.77 4.28
N GLY A 347 15.82 1.35 4.98
CA GLY A 347 15.69 1.24 6.45
C GLY A 347 14.84 0.08 6.95
N ARG A 348 14.28 -0.74 6.06
CA ARG A 348 13.29 -1.77 6.42
C ARG A 348 13.88 -2.89 7.27
N HIS A 349 15.08 -3.37 6.95
CA HIS A 349 15.75 -4.43 7.69
C HIS A 349 16.01 -4.03 9.14
N GLY A 350 16.39 -2.77 9.40
CA GLY A 350 16.63 -2.26 10.75
C GLY A 350 15.39 -2.34 11.66
N ASN A 351 14.18 -2.33 11.11
CA ASN A 351 12.93 -2.52 11.86
C ASN A 351 12.58 -4.01 12.04
N LEU A 352 12.74 -4.81 10.99
CA LEU A 352 12.26 -6.19 10.92
C LEU A 352 13.20 -7.18 11.63
N LEU A 353 14.50 -7.15 11.28
CA LEU A 353 15.42 -8.19 11.70
C LEU A 353 15.59 -8.28 13.23
N PRO A 354 15.66 -7.16 13.99
CA PRO A 354 15.70 -7.22 15.44
C PRO A 354 14.46 -7.86 16.07
N GLN A 355 13.28 -7.69 15.47
CA GLN A 355 12.06 -8.29 15.97
C GLN A 355 11.99 -9.79 15.67
N LEU A 356 12.43 -10.23 14.49
CA LEU A 356 12.55 -11.66 14.18
C LEU A 356 13.59 -12.36 15.07
N ALA A 357 14.67 -11.67 15.43
CA ALA A 357 15.68 -12.18 16.36
C ALA A 357 15.10 -12.48 17.76
N GLN A 358 14.06 -11.74 18.22
CA GLN A 358 13.36 -12.08 19.48
C GLN A 358 12.68 -13.46 19.43
N LEU A 359 12.24 -13.90 18.25
CA LEU A 359 11.70 -15.23 18.03
C LEU A 359 12.81 -16.30 17.85
N GLY A 360 14.07 -15.91 17.99
CA GLY A 360 15.24 -16.79 17.84
C GLY A 360 15.74 -16.93 16.39
N ALA A 361 15.25 -16.11 15.46
CA ALA A 361 15.75 -16.12 14.08
C ALA A 361 17.19 -15.66 13.99
N ARG A 362 17.98 -16.34 13.15
CA ARG A 362 19.36 -15.99 12.80
C ARG A 362 19.39 -15.55 11.35
N ILE A 363 19.63 -14.27 11.13
CA ILE A 363 19.62 -13.63 9.82
C ILE A 363 20.92 -12.85 9.68
N ASP A 364 21.67 -13.14 8.62
CA ASP A 364 22.90 -12.40 8.32
C ASP A 364 22.55 -11.12 7.57
N GLU A 365 22.76 -9.98 8.18
CA GLU A 365 22.65 -8.69 7.50
C GLU A 365 23.94 -8.47 6.70
N LEU A 366 23.83 -8.49 5.36
CA LEU A 366 24.96 -8.34 4.44
C LEU A 366 25.25 -6.87 4.14
N SER A 367 24.20 -6.05 4.15
CA SER A 367 24.26 -4.60 4.01
C SER A 367 22.93 -4.00 4.52
N PRO A 368 22.79 -2.67 4.62
CA PRO A 368 21.52 -2.03 5.00
C PRO A 368 20.30 -2.40 4.12
N THR A 369 20.55 -2.92 2.92
CA THR A 369 19.52 -3.29 1.93
C THR A 369 19.53 -4.77 1.57
N GLN A 370 20.37 -5.59 2.19
CA GLN A 370 20.49 -7.01 1.84
C GLN A 370 20.64 -7.88 3.09
N CYS A 371 19.92 -8.99 3.10
CA CYS A 371 20.09 -10.00 4.14
C CYS A 371 20.06 -11.43 3.57
N ARG A 372 20.56 -12.35 4.37
CA ARG A 372 20.63 -13.78 4.07
C ARG A 372 20.00 -14.59 5.20
N VAL A 373 19.12 -15.50 4.83
CA VAL A 373 18.47 -16.44 5.74
C VAL A 373 18.90 -17.85 5.39
N THR A 374 19.47 -18.57 6.35
CA THR A 374 19.72 -20.01 6.19
C THR A 374 18.71 -20.78 7.03
N GLY A 375 17.87 -21.58 6.38
CA GLY A 375 16.80 -22.37 6.99
C GLY A 375 16.89 -23.86 6.69
N PRO A 376 16.05 -24.71 7.31
CA PRO A 376 15.01 -24.32 8.24
C PRO A 376 15.54 -23.96 9.63
N GLN A 377 14.87 -23.01 10.30
CA GLN A 377 15.15 -22.61 11.67
C GLN A 377 13.96 -22.93 12.60
N TRP A 378 14.28 -23.20 13.86
CA TRP A 378 13.27 -23.43 14.89
C TRP A 378 13.03 -22.12 15.66
N LEU A 379 11.91 -21.47 15.39
CA LEU A 379 11.50 -20.27 16.11
C LEU A 379 10.87 -20.64 17.44
N THR A 380 11.02 -19.76 18.44
CA THR A 380 10.41 -19.88 19.77
C THR A 380 9.51 -18.68 20.03
N GLY A 381 8.31 -18.91 20.53
CA GLY A 381 7.36 -17.87 20.87
C GLY A 381 7.94 -16.86 21.86
N ALA A 382 7.80 -15.58 21.55
CA ALA A 382 8.32 -14.47 22.34
C ALA A 382 7.45 -13.21 22.18
N PRO A 383 7.59 -12.21 23.07
CA PRO A 383 7.04 -10.88 22.85
C PRO A 383 7.78 -10.18 21.71
N VAL A 384 7.02 -9.66 20.72
CA VAL A 384 7.53 -8.89 19.59
C VAL A 384 6.63 -7.67 19.32
N LYS A 385 7.17 -6.67 18.64
CA LYS A 385 6.47 -5.40 18.39
C LYS A 385 6.40 -5.07 16.90
N ALA A 386 5.19 -4.85 16.40
CA ALA A 386 4.98 -4.27 15.08
C ALA A 386 5.40 -2.79 15.10
N THR A 387 6.52 -2.47 14.48
CA THR A 387 7.07 -1.11 14.37
C THR A 387 6.52 -0.37 13.15
N ASP A 388 6.07 -1.12 12.17
CA ASP A 388 5.43 -0.67 10.95
C ASP A 388 4.50 -1.77 10.39
N ILE A 389 3.76 -1.47 9.30
CA ILE A 389 2.77 -2.37 8.71
C ILE A 389 3.42 -3.71 8.29
N ARG A 390 4.57 -3.66 7.62
CA ARG A 390 5.19 -4.84 7.01
C ARG A 390 5.91 -5.70 8.02
N THR A 391 6.58 -5.06 8.99
CA THR A 391 7.13 -5.75 10.16
C THR A 391 6.02 -6.49 10.90
N GLY A 392 4.89 -5.82 11.19
CA GLY A 392 3.77 -6.48 11.87
C GLY A 392 3.21 -7.68 11.09
N SER A 393 3.09 -7.56 9.76
CA SER A 393 2.64 -8.67 8.89
C SER A 393 3.62 -9.85 8.95
N ALA A 394 4.92 -9.60 8.82
CA ALA A 394 5.95 -10.63 8.87
C ALA A 394 6.02 -11.33 10.23
N LEU A 395 5.86 -10.58 11.32
CA LEU A 395 5.84 -11.13 12.68
C LEU A 395 4.65 -12.07 12.91
N LEU A 396 3.47 -11.76 12.35
CA LEU A 396 2.34 -12.69 12.40
C LEU A 396 2.66 -13.98 11.64
N VAL A 397 3.25 -13.89 10.44
CA VAL A 397 3.67 -15.07 9.67
C VAL A 397 4.68 -15.92 10.45
N ALA A 398 5.72 -15.31 11.02
CA ALA A 398 6.73 -16.02 11.81
C ALA A 398 6.15 -16.64 13.09
N ALA A 399 5.27 -15.91 13.79
CA ALA A 399 4.65 -16.37 15.04
C ALA A 399 3.76 -17.61 14.84
N LEU A 400 3.12 -17.77 13.66
CA LEU A 400 2.32 -18.95 13.33
C LEU A 400 3.14 -20.26 13.30
N THR A 401 4.46 -20.17 13.11
CA THR A 401 5.36 -21.32 13.04
C THR A 401 6.27 -21.45 14.28
N ALA A 402 6.28 -20.45 15.17
CA ALA A 402 7.12 -20.45 16.37
C ALA A 402 6.56 -21.39 17.44
N ARG A 403 7.43 -22.19 18.08
CA ARG A 403 7.05 -23.07 19.17
C ARG A 403 6.67 -22.28 20.42
N GLY A 404 5.54 -22.57 21.02
CA GLY A 404 5.02 -21.85 22.18
C GLY A 404 4.16 -20.65 21.79
N THR A 405 3.95 -19.73 22.71
CA THR A 405 3.09 -18.55 22.50
C THR A 405 3.91 -17.32 22.17
N SER A 406 3.59 -16.66 21.07
CA SER A 406 4.11 -15.34 20.75
C SER A 406 3.10 -14.25 21.13
N THR A 407 3.58 -13.11 21.58
CA THR A 407 2.75 -11.92 21.84
C THR A 407 3.15 -10.82 20.88
N VAL A 408 2.25 -10.43 19.99
CA VAL A 408 2.51 -9.36 19.01
C VAL A 408 1.78 -8.09 19.45
N THR A 409 2.55 -7.05 19.76
CA THR A 409 2.06 -5.72 20.15
C THR A 409 2.17 -4.72 19.01
N GLY A 410 1.58 -3.52 19.13
CA GLY A 410 1.68 -2.47 18.11
C GLY A 410 0.76 -2.71 16.90
N LEU A 411 -0.38 -3.35 17.09
CA LEU A 411 -1.34 -3.62 16.01
C LEU A 411 -1.94 -2.34 15.42
N ASP A 412 -1.85 -1.21 16.12
CA ASP A 412 -2.19 0.11 15.57
C ASP A 412 -1.37 0.43 14.32
N GLN A 413 -0.09 0.03 14.29
CA GLN A 413 0.77 0.18 13.11
C GLN A 413 0.30 -0.73 11.96
N LEU A 414 -0.10 -1.96 12.27
CA LEU A 414 -0.62 -2.90 11.28
C LEU A 414 -1.92 -2.38 10.66
N ARG A 415 -2.85 -1.85 11.47
CA ARG A 415 -4.14 -1.29 11.05
C ARG A 415 -4.04 -0.04 10.18
N ARG A 416 -2.88 0.56 10.09
CA ARG A 416 -2.63 1.62 9.11
C ARG A 416 -2.80 1.14 7.67
N GLY A 417 -2.50 -0.13 7.40
CA GLY A 417 -2.59 -0.75 6.08
C GLY A 417 -3.63 -1.85 5.96
N HIS A 418 -3.66 -2.75 6.93
CA HIS A 418 -4.57 -3.89 6.98
C HIS A 418 -5.59 -3.67 8.10
N ALA A 419 -6.87 -3.65 7.75
CA ALA A 419 -7.93 -3.38 8.73
C ALA A 419 -7.94 -4.41 9.86
N ASP A 420 -7.93 -5.70 9.51
CA ASP A 420 -7.93 -6.81 10.48
C ASP A 420 -7.27 -8.08 9.92
N LEU A 421 -5.97 -8.05 9.72
CA LEU A 421 -5.21 -9.23 9.29
C LEU A 421 -5.30 -10.40 10.30
N PRO A 422 -5.27 -10.18 11.65
CA PRO A 422 -5.48 -11.25 12.60
C PRO A 422 -6.82 -12.00 12.44
N ALA A 423 -7.93 -11.30 12.20
CA ALA A 423 -9.23 -11.94 11.97
C ALA A 423 -9.23 -12.80 10.69
N LYS A 424 -8.59 -12.33 9.62
CA LYS A 424 -8.45 -13.10 8.38
C LYS A 424 -7.60 -14.35 8.56
N LEU A 425 -6.52 -14.27 9.32
CA LEU A 425 -5.73 -15.46 9.69
C LEU A 425 -6.54 -16.43 10.56
N ARG A 426 -7.33 -15.94 11.52
CA ARG A 426 -8.26 -16.78 12.31
C ARG A 426 -9.29 -17.48 11.42
N SER A 427 -9.83 -16.82 10.40
CA SER A 427 -10.79 -17.42 9.47
C SER A 427 -10.19 -18.57 8.66
N LEU A 428 -8.86 -18.60 8.50
CA LEU A 428 -8.10 -19.69 7.90
C LEU A 428 -7.66 -20.76 8.91
N GLY A 429 -8.04 -20.61 10.20
CA GLY A 429 -7.75 -21.59 11.26
C GLY A 429 -6.55 -21.27 12.15
N ALA A 430 -6.00 -20.06 12.08
CA ALA A 430 -4.93 -19.65 13.00
C ALA A 430 -5.42 -19.53 14.45
N ASP A 431 -4.63 -20.00 15.41
CA ASP A 431 -4.85 -19.79 16.84
C ASP A 431 -4.30 -18.41 17.27
N ILE A 432 -5.14 -17.40 17.06
CA ILE A 432 -4.85 -16.00 17.40
C ILE A 432 -5.93 -15.49 18.34
N THR A 433 -5.53 -15.00 19.51
CA THR A 433 -6.42 -14.45 20.52
C THR A 433 -6.07 -12.98 20.78
N GLU A 434 -7.09 -12.12 20.81
CA GLU A 434 -6.92 -10.72 21.18
C GLU A 434 -6.73 -10.62 22.70
N VAL A 435 -5.77 -9.79 23.10
CA VAL A 435 -5.52 -9.50 24.53
C VAL A 435 -6.19 -8.16 24.84
N PRO A 436 -7.27 -8.13 25.66
CA PRO A 436 -7.87 -6.89 26.13
C PRO A 436 -6.82 -6.03 26.86
N ARG A 437 -6.96 -4.70 26.76
CA ARG A 437 -6.14 -3.77 27.56
C ARG A 437 -6.53 -3.81 29.02
#